data_4dc3e9e81b85687cb17287a5e584d665
#
_entry.id   4dc3e9e81b85687cb17287a5e584d665
#
_cell.length_a   1.000
_cell.length_b   1.000
_cell.length_c   1.000
_cell.angle_alpha   90.00
_cell.angle_beta   90.00
_cell.angle_gamma   90.00
#
_symmetry.space_group_name_H-M   'P 1'
#
loop_
_entity.id
_entity.type
_entity.pdbx_description
1 polymer ?
#
loop_
_entity_poly.entity_id
_entity_poly.type
_entity_poly.pdbx_seq_one_letter_code
_entity_poly.pdbx_strand_id
1 'polypeptide(L)'
;MQESHSDPDEWKSRESFEAPSVYVVATTMLGFTMVMLLNALSRFIYAPKVAVENKNRKGYAPLYNKFDLFYSQYVYRRVKDCWNRPICSVPGVEVELKDRVSHDSNWTFQFSGTTSKCINLGSYNYLGFAENSGPSIEAVEETIKTYGVSLCSSPSEYGLSPLHFELEKLTARFLGVDDAIIFGMGFGTNVLNLPCILSEGCLVFSDEKNHASLILSLRLSKASVTVFKHNNMKDLERKLRTAIIKGQPKTGKPGKKNSSHCRGSVQHGRFDSAFASIIEVYLYVDEAHSVGALGPGGRGVTEYFGIDPKKIDILMGTFTKSFNSAGGYLAGSQEVIDYIRRNSHGTYYAPSMSPPIMRQISTTMQIIMGEDGTDEGQRRICQLRKNIRYFRQKLHQIGVIIFGNDNSPVVPLMVYLFSKLHVVLKEFKERNVAVVGVGFPAAPLYMGRLRFCISAGHTKEQLDTAIGIIAEFADQFGLKYSKKPRFEGEIKYEDVKV
;
A
#
# COMPACT_ATOMS: atom_id res chain seq x y z
N MET A 1 -12.50 37.88 -6.74
CA MET A 1 -11.98 36.54 -6.44
C MET A 1 -10.62 36.45 -7.09
N GLN A 2 -9.56 36.56 -6.30
CA GLN A 2 -8.18 36.44 -6.78
C GLN A 2 -7.88 34.92 -6.87
N GLU A 3 -7.69 34.43 -8.08
CA GLU A 3 -7.10 33.11 -8.33
C GLU A 3 -5.68 33.15 -7.75
N SER A 4 -5.46 32.41 -6.66
CA SER A 4 -4.12 32.14 -6.16
C SER A 4 -3.46 31.18 -7.15
N HIS A 5 -2.65 31.72 -8.04
CA HIS A 5 -1.67 30.92 -8.79
C HIS A 5 -0.70 30.30 -7.77
N SER A 6 -0.99 29.09 -7.33
CA SER A 6 -0.02 28.27 -6.62
C SER A 6 1.11 27.94 -7.60
N ASP A 7 2.35 28.23 -7.19
CA ASP A 7 3.56 27.94 -7.94
C ASP A 7 3.55 26.47 -8.41
N PRO A 8 3.67 26.20 -9.73
CA PRO A 8 3.67 24.82 -10.26
C PRO A 8 4.74 23.91 -9.65
N ASP A 9 5.77 24.46 -9.00
CA ASP A 9 6.86 23.74 -8.36
C ASP A 9 6.69 23.56 -6.84
N GLU A 10 5.66 24.12 -6.22
CA GLU A 10 5.42 24.05 -4.77
C GLU A 10 5.24 22.60 -4.28
N TRP A 11 4.78 21.68 -5.12
CA TRP A 11 4.63 20.25 -4.79
C TRP A 11 5.97 19.49 -4.74
N LYS A 12 6.99 19.91 -5.50
CA LYS A 12 8.33 19.28 -5.51
C LYS A 12 9.06 19.44 -4.18
N SER A 13 8.76 20.53 -3.44
CA SER A 13 9.37 20.81 -2.14
C SER A 13 8.77 19.98 -0.99
N ARG A 14 7.61 19.35 -1.21
CA ARG A 14 6.85 18.63 -0.17
C ARG A 14 7.08 17.12 -0.14
N GLU A 15 7.74 16.52 -1.16
CA GLU A 15 8.15 15.11 -1.10
C GLU A 15 9.51 14.97 -0.42
N SER A 16 9.52 14.29 0.72
CA SER A 16 10.72 14.05 1.50
C SER A 16 11.36 12.70 1.12
N PHE A 17 12.24 12.72 0.11
CA PHE A 17 13.13 11.59 -0.18
C PHE A 17 14.57 11.95 0.21
N GLU A 18 14.79 12.18 1.49
CA GLU A 18 16.12 12.45 1.99
C GLU A 18 16.99 11.18 1.94
N ALA A 19 18.07 11.24 1.18
CA ALA A 19 19.01 10.11 1.11
C ALA A 19 19.79 9.99 2.41
N PRO A 20 20.03 8.77 2.92
CA PRO A 20 20.87 8.55 4.08
C PRO A 20 22.31 8.98 3.79
N SER A 21 23.04 9.34 4.83
CA SER A 21 24.48 9.58 4.68
C SER A 21 25.20 8.31 4.24
N VAL A 22 26.31 8.47 3.49
CA VAL A 22 27.14 7.34 3.05
C VAL A 22 27.57 6.48 4.24
N TYR A 23 27.85 7.12 5.38
CA TYR A 23 28.18 6.44 6.64
C TYR A 23 27.07 5.48 7.09
N VAL A 24 25.82 5.89 7.07
CA VAL A 24 24.67 5.04 7.46
C VAL A 24 24.52 3.86 6.51
N VAL A 25 24.71 4.06 5.21
CA VAL A 25 24.66 2.97 4.22
C VAL A 25 25.82 1.99 4.47
N ALA A 26 27.03 2.49 4.62
CA ALA A 26 28.23 1.68 4.83
C ALA A 26 28.14 0.85 6.13
N THR A 27 27.74 1.47 7.24
CA THR A 27 27.58 0.76 8.53
C THR A 27 26.45 -0.26 8.49
N THR A 28 25.36 0.01 7.78
CA THR A 28 24.25 -0.93 7.60
C THR A 28 24.70 -2.15 6.78
N MET A 29 25.41 -1.93 5.69
CA MET A 29 25.94 -3.01 4.85
C MET A 29 27.01 -3.83 5.60
N LEU A 30 27.88 -3.18 6.36
CA LEU A 30 28.86 -3.87 7.22
C LEU A 30 28.16 -4.73 8.26
N GLY A 31 27.18 -4.20 8.98
CA GLY A 31 26.39 -4.93 9.98
C GLY A 31 25.69 -6.15 9.37
N PHE A 32 25.10 -5.99 8.18
CA PHE A 32 24.48 -7.10 7.46
C PHE A 32 25.51 -8.17 7.06
N THR A 33 26.68 -7.75 6.55
CA THR A 33 27.78 -8.65 6.19
C THR A 33 28.28 -9.42 7.42
N MET A 34 28.43 -8.76 8.57
CA MET A 34 28.79 -9.43 9.83
C MET A 34 27.75 -10.49 10.23
N VAL A 35 26.47 -10.18 10.14
CA VAL A 35 25.39 -11.15 10.41
C VAL A 35 25.50 -12.36 9.46
N MET A 36 25.79 -12.11 8.19
CA MET A 36 26.00 -13.17 7.19
C MET A 36 27.19 -14.07 7.57
N LEU A 37 28.32 -13.49 7.92
CA LEU A 37 29.53 -14.21 8.31
C LEU A 37 29.34 -15.01 9.59
N LEU A 38 28.78 -14.41 10.63
CA LEU A 38 28.49 -15.10 11.90
C LEU A 38 27.53 -16.29 11.70
N ASN A 39 26.53 -16.13 10.83
CA ASN A 39 25.63 -17.21 10.53
C ASN A 39 26.26 -18.30 9.65
N ALA A 40 27.18 -17.95 8.74
CA ALA A 40 27.97 -18.94 8.00
C ALA A 40 28.85 -19.76 8.94
N LEU A 41 29.49 -19.12 9.91
CA LEU A 41 30.28 -19.79 10.96
C LEU A 41 29.39 -20.68 11.86
N SER A 42 28.21 -20.21 12.25
CA SER A 42 27.28 -21.00 13.09
C SER A 42 26.78 -22.27 12.43
N ARG A 43 26.81 -22.35 11.09
CA ARG A 43 26.47 -23.59 10.35
C ARG A 43 27.44 -24.75 10.63
N PHE A 44 28.69 -24.46 10.98
CA PHE A 44 29.65 -25.50 11.37
C PHE A 44 29.36 -26.06 12.77
N ILE A 45 28.67 -25.28 13.62
CA ILE A 45 28.37 -25.66 15.02
C ILE A 45 26.95 -26.20 15.15
N TYR A 46 25.99 -25.60 14.45
CA TYR A 46 24.57 -25.97 14.47
C TYR A 46 24.04 -26.15 13.05
N ALA A 47 23.92 -27.39 12.60
CA ALA A 47 23.17 -27.67 11.38
C ALA A 47 21.68 -27.48 11.69
N PRO A 48 20.98 -26.50 11.08
CA PRO A 48 19.56 -26.33 11.31
C PRO A 48 18.82 -27.54 10.78
N LYS A 49 17.77 -27.98 11.50
CA LYS A 49 16.80 -28.98 11.01
C LYS A 49 16.00 -28.38 9.85
N VAL A 50 16.55 -28.41 8.66
CA VAL A 50 15.90 -27.93 7.43
C VAL A 50 15.39 -29.15 6.67
N ALA A 51 14.24 -29.00 6.01
CA ALA A 51 13.81 -29.96 5.01
C ALA A 51 14.91 -30.03 3.93
N VAL A 52 15.65 -31.11 3.92
CA VAL A 52 16.73 -31.33 2.96
C VAL A 52 16.09 -31.68 1.63
N GLU A 53 16.41 -30.90 0.62
CA GLU A 53 15.99 -31.18 -0.74
C GLU A 53 16.54 -32.56 -1.18
N ASN A 54 15.67 -33.41 -1.74
CA ASN A 54 16.08 -34.73 -2.17
C ASN A 54 17.20 -34.63 -3.22
N LYS A 55 18.31 -35.38 -3.04
CA LYS A 55 19.50 -35.31 -3.89
C LYS A 55 19.24 -35.74 -5.35
N ASN A 56 18.16 -36.50 -5.62
CA ASN A 56 17.79 -37.01 -6.93
C ASN A 56 16.90 -36.04 -7.77
N ARG A 57 17.12 -34.74 -7.70
CA ARG A 57 16.37 -33.75 -8.46
C ARG A 57 17.10 -33.23 -9.71
N LYS A 58 17.88 -34.07 -10.34
CA LYS A 58 18.57 -33.67 -11.57
C LYS A 58 17.55 -33.34 -12.68
N GLY A 59 17.55 -32.10 -13.18
CA GLY A 59 16.58 -31.62 -14.18
C GLY A 59 15.37 -30.83 -13.62
N TYR A 60 15.19 -30.76 -12.32
CA TYR A 60 14.13 -29.94 -11.70
C TYR A 60 14.68 -28.62 -11.15
N ALA A 61 13.87 -27.57 -11.22
CA ALA A 61 14.20 -26.30 -10.56
C ALA A 61 14.35 -26.49 -9.05
N PRO A 62 15.25 -25.76 -8.36
CA PRO A 62 15.36 -25.82 -6.91
C PRO A 62 14.04 -25.39 -6.24
N LEU A 63 13.64 -26.09 -5.18
CA LEU A 63 12.43 -25.76 -4.41
C LEU A 63 12.55 -24.41 -3.71
N TYR A 64 13.78 -24.03 -3.34
CA TYR A 64 14.07 -22.83 -2.59
C TYR A 64 15.22 -22.06 -3.24
N ASN A 65 15.10 -20.74 -3.28
CA ASN A 65 16.24 -19.89 -3.52
C ASN A 65 17.18 -19.97 -2.30
N LYS A 66 18.47 -20.24 -2.54
CA LYS A 66 19.47 -20.41 -1.45
C LYS A 66 19.57 -19.19 -0.54
N PHE A 67 19.46 -17.98 -1.12
CA PHE A 67 19.49 -16.74 -0.36
C PHE A 67 18.22 -16.55 0.48
N ASP A 68 17.04 -16.79 -0.08
CA ASP A 68 15.77 -16.66 0.64
C ASP A 68 15.67 -17.65 1.80
N LEU A 69 16.14 -18.87 1.58
CA LEU A 69 16.22 -19.89 2.62
C LEU A 69 17.16 -19.45 3.75
N PHE A 70 18.35 -18.97 3.40
CA PHE A 70 19.31 -18.44 4.36
C PHE A 70 18.71 -17.25 5.13
N TYR A 71 18.13 -16.27 4.44
CA TYR A 71 17.53 -15.10 5.06
C TYR A 71 16.41 -15.48 6.03
N SER A 72 15.50 -16.37 5.60
CA SER A 72 14.37 -16.82 6.43
C SER A 72 14.82 -17.52 7.71
N GLN A 73 15.83 -18.36 7.65
CA GLN A 73 16.31 -19.16 8.79
C GLN A 73 17.16 -18.38 9.77
N TYR A 74 18.02 -17.50 9.28
CA TYR A 74 19.04 -16.86 10.10
C TYR A 74 18.74 -15.39 10.43
N VAL A 75 18.05 -14.68 9.56
CA VAL A 75 17.75 -13.26 9.76
C VAL A 75 16.31 -13.08 10.21
N TYR A 76 15.35 -13.48 9.37
CA TYR A 76 13.92 -13.28 9.64
C TYR A 76 13.45 -14.00 10.92
N ARG A 77 13.90 -15.22 11.16
CA ARG A 77 13.54 -15.98 12.36
C ARG A 77 13.80 -15.20 13.65
N ARG A 78 14.95 -14.51 13.76
CA ARG A 78 15.31 -13.76 14.97
C ARG A 78 14.35 -12.65 15.33
N VAL A 79 13.64 -12.14 14.35
CA VAL A 79 12.72 -11.01 14.47
C VAL A 79 11.26 -11.40 14.21
N LYS A 80 10.99 -12.71 14.01
CA LYS A 80 9.68 -13.24 13.64
C LYS A 80 8.59 -12.92 14.67
N ASP A 81 8.94 -12.72 15.92
CA ASP A 81 8.05 -12.28 17.01
C ASP A 81 7.45 -10.89 16.78
N CYS A 82 8.10 -10.04 15.96
CA CYS A 82 7.61 -8.71 15.61
C CYS A 82 6.49 -8.73 14.54
N TRP A 83 6.35 -9.83 13.80
CA TRP A 83 5.35 -9.97 12.72
C TRP A 83 4.33 -11.06 13.04
N ASN A 84 3.22 -11.03 12.30
CA ASN A 84 2.14 -12.01 12.41
C ASN A 84 1.60 -12.15 13.86
N ARG A 85 1.50 -11.05 14.58
CA ARG A 85 0.86 -11.02 15.90
C ARG A 85 -0.64 -11.12 15.70
N PRO A 86 -1.32 -12.11 16.30
CA PRO A 86 -2.76 -12.26 16.15
C PRO A 86 -3.52 -11.12 16.80
N ILE A 87 -4.52 -10.62 16.11
CA ILE A 87 -5.46 -9.59 16.58
C ILE A 87 -6.67 -10.29 17.18
N CYS A 88 -7.12 -9.85 18.36
CA CYS A 88 -8.27 -10.41 19.09
C CYS A 88 -9.43 -9.43 19.20
N SER A 89 -9.35 -8.28 18.57
CA SER A 89 -10.38 -7.24 18.56
C SER A 89 -10.58 -6.69 17.16
N VAL A 90 -11.52 -5.75 17.01
CA VAL A 90 -11.60 -4.90 15.81
C VAL A 90 -10.29 -4.14 15.65
N PRO A 91 -9.72 -4.02 14.41
CA PRO A 91 -8.52 -3.25 14.16
C PRO A 91 -8.82 -1.73 14.10
N GLY A 92 -9.43 -1.21 15.14
CA GLY A 92 -9.77 0.20 15.33
C GLY A 92 -8.54 1.07 15.62
N VAL A 93 -8.75 2.19 16.29
CA VAL A 93 -7.66 3.07 16.77
C VAL A 93 -6.84 2.43 17.89
N GLU A 94 -7.44 1.48 18.59
CA GLU A 94 -6.79 0.56 19.51
C GLU A 94 -7.01 -0.86 19.03
N VAL A 95 -6.10 -1.75 19.37
CA VAL A 95 -6.15 -3.16 18.99
C VAL A 95 -5.65 -4.04 20.12
N GLU A 96 -6.32 -5.16 20.33
CA GLU A 96 -5.86 -6.19 21.24
C GLU A 96 -5.05 -7.24 20.50
N LEU A 97 -3.82 -7.43 20.93
CA LEU A 97 -2.89 -8.41 20.38
C LEU A 97 -2.79 -9.60 21.32
N LYS A 98 -2.93 -10.80 20.80
CA LYS A 98 -2.73 -12.03 21.56
C LYS A 98 -1.26 -12.21 21.87
N ASP A 99 -0.91 -12.31 23.17
CA ASP A 99 0.48 -12.47 23.59
C ASP A 99 0.96 -13.90 23.36
N ARG A 100 2.22 -14.00 22.98
CA ARG A 100 2.87 -15.28 22.69
C ARG A 100 4.33 -15.26 23.11
N VAL A 101 4.83 -16.42 23.48
CA VAL A 101 6.22 -16.65 23.86
C VAL A 101 6.85 -17.73 22.99
N SER A 102 8.15 -17.68 22.85
CA SER A 102 8.92 -18.69 22.14
C SER A 102 10.02 -19.22 23.06
N HIS A 103 10.13 -20.53 23.16
CA HIS A 103 11.19 -21.24 23.93
C HIS A 103 12.28 -21.83 23.04
N ASP A 104 12.17 -21.69 21.71
CA ASP A 104 13.05 -22.30 20.71
C ASP A 104 13.66 -21.27 19.75
N SER A 105 13.92 -20.06 20.23
CA SER A 105 14.51 -18.96 19.42
C SER A 105 13.66 -18.61 18.20
N ASN A 106 12.36 -18.45 18.38
CA ASN A 106 11.35 -18.03 17.38
C ASN A 106 11.09 -19.04 16.25
N TRP A 107 11.37 -20.34 16.44
CA TRP A 107 10.90 -21.36 15.54
C TRP A 107 9.39 -21.59 15.68
N THR A 108 8.93 -21.76 16.92
CA THR A 108 7.52 -21.92 17.27
C THR A 108 7.10 -20.88 18.30
N PHE A 109 5.80 -20.61 18.38
CA PHE A 109 5.19 -19.73 19.36
C PHE A 109 4.06 -20.43 20.09
N GLN A 110 3.97 -20.20 21.37
CA GLN A 110 2.87 -20.62 22.22
C GLN A 110 2.17 -19.37 22.77
N PHE A 111 0.83 -19.40 22.80
CA PHE A 111 0.07 -18.31 23.39
C PHE A 111 0.18 -18.34 24.91
N SER A 112 0.42 -17.17 25.53
CA SER A 112 0.53 -17.03 26.98
C SER A 112 -0.81 -17.09 27.70
N GLY A 113 -1.92 -16.91 26.99
CA GLY A 113 -3.26 -16.75 27.57
C GLY A 113 -3.66 -15.32 27.86
N THR A 114 -2.74 -14.35 27.68
CA THR A 114 -2.98 -12.91 27.88
C THR A 114 -3.13 -12.16 26.56
N THR A 115 -3.66 -10.94 26.64
CA THR A 115 -3.73 -9.98 25.53
C THR A 115 -3.12 -8.64 25.96
N SER A 116 -2.57 -7.92 25.00
CA SER A 116 -2.05 -6.56 25.18
C SER A 116 -2.88 -5.59 24.36
N LYS A 117 -3.48 -4.59 25.00
CA LYS A 117 -4.21 -3.51 24.34
C LYS A 117 -3.22 -2.44 23.91
N CYS A 118 -3.17 -2.12 22.59
CA CYS A 118 -2.19 -1.21 22.01
C CYS A 118 -2.87 -0.12 21.18
N ILE A 119 -2.29 1.08 21.14
CA ILE A 119 -2.60 2.11 20.13
C ILE A 119 -2.23 1.54 18.75
N ASN A 120 -3.17 1.54 17.82
CA ASN A 120 -3.01 0.88 16.54
C ASN A 120 -2.52 1.83 15.44
N LEU A 121 -1.23 1.93 15.26
CA LEU A 121 -0.59 2.64 14.15
C LEU A 121 -0.13 1.69 13.02
N GLY A 122 -0.59 0.44 13.04
CA GLY A 122 -0.21 -0.59 12.08
C GLY A 122 -1.23 -0.87 10.99
N SER A 123 -2.53 -0.73 11.27
CA SER A 123 -3.61 -1.05 10.35
C SER A 123 -3.91 0.10 9.38
N TYR A 124 -4.35 -0.25 8.15
CA TYR A 124 -4.71 0.73 7.12
C TYR A 124 -6.12 1.31 7.30
N ASN A 125 -6.55 1.55 8.51
CA ASN A 125 -7.86 2.09 8.84
C ASN A 125 -7.88 3.62 8.76
N TYR A 126 -7.68 4.19 7.55
CA TYR A 126 -7.44 5.64 7.38
C TYR A 126 -8.59 6.52 7.88
N LEU A 127 -9.83 6.19 7.55
CA LEU A 127 -11.00 6.97 7.96
C LEU A 127 -11.63 6.48 9.28
N GLY A 128 -11.09 5.44 9.89
CA GLY A 128 -11.57 4.97 11.17
C GLY A 128 -12.84 4.12 11.13
N PHE A 129 -13.23 3.59 9.94
CA PHE A 129 -14.43 2.74 9.81
C PHE A 129 -14.26 1.30 10.30
N ALA A 130 -13.09 0.94 10.86
CA ALA A 130 -12.92 -0.34 11.56
C ALA A 130 -13.63 -0.27 12.93
N GLU A 131 -14.94 -0.46 12.91
CA GLU A 131 -15.84 -0.40 14.06
C GLU A 131 -16.64 -1.70 14.14
N ASN A 132 -17.22 -2.00 15.30
CA ASN A 132 -18.08 -3.17 15.54
C ASN A 132 -19.52 -2.78 15.90
N SER A 133 -19.90 -1.53 15.70
CA SER A 133 -21.21 -0.96 15.95
C SER A 133 -21.47 0.19 14.98
N GLY A 134 -22.69 0.68 14.95
CA GLY A 134 -23.10 1.83 14.13
C GLY A 134 -23.67 1.44 12.76
N PRO A 135 -24.03 2.45 11.94
CA PRO A 135 -24.87 2.26 10.75
C PRO A 135 -24.31 1.24 9.74
N SER A 136 -22.98 1.19 9.58
CA SER A 136 -22.34 0.25 8.65
C SER A 136 -22.53 -1.20 9.11
N ILE A 137 -22.42 -1.46 10.42
CA ILE A 137 -22.55 -2.81 10.98
C ILE A 137 -24.01 -3.25 10.97
N GLU A 138 -24.93 -2.37 11.35
CA GLU A 138 -26.36 -2.64 11.32
C GLU A 138 -26.84 -3.01 9.90
N ALA A 139 -26.36 -2.28 8.89
CA ALA A 139 -26.67 -2.58 7.48
C ALA A 139 -26.05 -3.93 7.04
N VAL A 140 -24.86 -4.28 7.55
CA VAL A 140 -24.20 -5.58 7.28
C VAL A 140 -25.01 -6.72 7.91
N GLU A 141 -25.45 -6.59 9.16
CA GLU A 141 -26.26 -7.60 9.86
C GLU A 141 -27.58 -7.89 9.11
N GLU A 142 -28.26 -6.84 8.65
CA GLU A 142 -29.50 -7.01 7.84
C GLU A 142 -29.23 -7.68 6.50
N THR A 143 -28.09 -7.35 5.87
CA THR A 143 -27.67 -7.98 4.62
C THR A 143 -27.39 -9.48 4.80
N ILE A 144 -26.79 -9.89 5.93
CA ILE A 144 -26.56 -11.29 6.24
C ILE A 144 -27.88 -12.06 6.39
N LYS A 145 -28.90 -11.46 6.99
CA LYS A 145 -30.24 -12.08 7.13
C LYS A 145 -30.88 -12.33 5.76
N THR A 146 -30.67 -11.42 4.81
CA THR A 146 -31.31 -11.48 3.48
C THR A 146 -30.55 -12.37 2.49
N TYR A 147 -29.21 -12.21 2.42
CA TYR A 147 -28.36 -12.82 1.39
C TYR A 147 -27.43 -13.91 1.92
N GLY A 148 -27.29 -14.05 3.23
CA GLY A 148 -26.23 -14.88 3.82
C GLY A 148 -24.85 -14.27 3.64
N VAL A 149 -23.81 -15.10 3.76
CA VAL A 149 -22.41 -14.64 3.75
C VAL A 149 -21.70 -14.84 2.40
N SER A 150 -22.26 -15.66 1.48
CA SER A 150 -21.62 -15.97 0.20
C SER A 150 -22.65 -16.34 -0.85
N LEU A 151 -22.34 -16.05 -2.11
CA LEU A 151 -23.15 -16.48 -3.26
C LEU A 151 -22.67 -17.81 -3.85
N CYS A 152 -21.58 -18.38 -3.35
CA CYS A 152 -21.05 -19.70 -3.69
C CYS A 152 -20.80 -19.96 -5.19
N SER A 153 -20.59 -18.90 -5.97
CA SER A 153 -20.33 -18.98 -7.42
C SER A 153 -19.44 -17.84 -7.88
N SER A 154 -18.93 -17.91 -9.12
CA SER A 154 -18.22 -16.82 -9.76
C SER A 154 -19.17 -15.78 -10.36
N PRO A 155 -18.73 -14.52 -10.56
CA PRO A 155 -19.57 -13.48 -11.17
C PRO A 155 -20.13 -13.85 -12.56
N SER A 156 -19.37 -14.61 -13.35
CA SER A 156 -19.78 -15.03 -14.70
C SER A 156 -20.83 -16.15 -14.73
N GLU A 157 -21.16 -16.72 -13.58
CA GLU A 157 -22.17 -17.76 -13.44
C GLU A 157 -23.35 -17.26 -12.59
N TYR A 158 -23.54 -17.81 -11.38
CA TYR A 158 -24.63 -17.45 -10.46
C TYR A 158 -24.19 -16.55 -9.32
N GLY A 159 -22.98 -15.98 -9.38
CA GLY A 159 -22.38 -15.18 -8.30
C GLY A 159 -22.73 -13.69 -8.35
N LEU A 160 -23.66 -13.23 -9.17
CA LEU A 160 -24.12 -11.83 -9.19
C LEU A 160 -25.37 -11.65 -8.35
N SER A 161 -25.45 -10.54 -7.65
CA SER A 161 -26.62 -10.08 -6.91
C SER A 161 -26.89 -8.61 -7.24
N PRO A 162 -28.08 -8.06 -6.91
CA PRO A 162 -28.31 -6.62 -7.03
C PRO A 162 -27.26 -5.74 -6.36
N LEU A 163 -26.69 -6.21 -5.25
CA LEU A 163 -25.63 -5.49 -4.51
C LEU A 163 -24.36 -5.25 -5.34
N HIS A 164 -24.01 -6.15 -6.29
CA HIS A 164 -22.88 -5.94 -7.19
C HIS A 164 -23.12 -4.73 -8.09
N PHE A 165 -24.28 -4.68 -8.75
CA PHE A 165 -24.63 -3.58 -9.65
C PHE A 165 -24.76 -2.24 -8.91
N GLU A 166 -25.32 -2.27 -7.70
CA GLU A 166 -25.42 -1.09 -6.84
C GLU A 166 -24.03 -0.56 -6.49
N LEU A 167 -23.12 -1.44 -6.03
CA LEU A 167 -21.78 -1.05 -5.63
C LEU A 167 -20.89 -0.61 -6.82
N GLU A 168 -20.99 -1.28 -7.98
CA GLU A 168 -20.29 -0.88 -9.20
C GLU A 168 -20.73 0.53 -9.64
N LYS A 169 -22.03 0.80 -9.71
CA LYS A 169 -22.58 2.12 -10.03
C LYS A 169 -22.19 3.19 -9.00
N LEU A 170 -22.23 2.85 -7.69
CA LEU A 170 -21.82 3.75 -6.63
C LEU A 170 -20.35 4.10 -6.75
N THR A 171 -19.50 3.10 -7.04
CA THR A 171 -18.06 3.29 -7.22
C THR A 171 -17.76 4.19 -8.42
N ALA A 172 -18.39 3.95 -9.56
CA ALA A 172 -18.24 4.80 -10.76
C ALA A 172 -18.66 6.25 -10.48
N ARG A 173 -19.81 6.44 -9.81
CA ARG A 173 -20.31 7.77 -9.41
C ARG A 173 -19.38 8.47 -8.41
N PHE A 174 -18.86 7.73 -7.42
CA PHE A 174 -17.93 8.26 -6.45
C PHE A 174 -16.63 8.80 -7.11
N LEU A 175 -16.12 8.06 -8.09
CA LEU A 175 -14.88 8.42 -8.79
C LEU A 175 -15.10 9.43 -9.93
N GLY A 176 -16.34 9.58 -10.44
CA GLY A 176 -16.67 10.45 -11.56
C GLY A 176 -16.30 9.87 -12.93
N VAL A 177 -16.34 8.54 -13.09
CA VAL A 177 -16.10 7.81 -14.34
C VAL A 177 -17.36 7.13 -14.86
N ASP A 178 -17.29 6.51 -16.05
CA ASP A 178 -18.48 5.98 -16.72
C ASP A 178 -18.94 4.65 -16.11
N ASP A 179 -18.00 3.74 -15.77
CA ASP A 179 -18.33 2.43 -15.18
C ASP A 179 -17.22 1.93 -14.25
N ALA A 180 -17.54 0.95 -13.43
CA ALA A 180 -16.61 0.24 -12.55
C ALA A 180 -16.96 -1.24 -12.47
N ILE A 181 -15.99 -2.07 -12.15
CA ILE A 181 -16.13 -3.49 -11.84
C ILE A 181 -15.43 -3.82 -10.54
N ILE A 182 -16.06 -4.62 -9.68
CA ILE A 182 -15.56 -4.95 -8.34
C ILE A 182 -15.04 -6.38 -8.26
N PHE A 183 -14.07 -6.62 -7.39
CA PHE A 183 -13.43 -7.91 -7.15
C PHE A 183 -13.23 -8.16 -5.66
N GLY A 184 -13.43 -9.39 -5.22
CA GLY A 184 -13.37 -9.78 -3.80
C GLY A 184 -11.99 -9.68 -3.13
N MET A 185 -10.90 -9.44 -3.88
CA MET A 185 -9.54 -9.38 -3.35
C MET A 185 -8.73 -8.23 -3.97
N GLY A 186 -8.28 -7.28 -3.15
CA GLY A 186 -7.53 -6.11 -3.62
C GLY A 186 -6.24 -6.45 -4.39
N PHE A 187 -5.43 -7.41 -3.91
CA PHE A 187 -4.26 -7.90 -4.66
C PHE A 187 -4.68 -8.57 -5.97
N GLY A 188 -5.73 -9.38 -5.92
CA GLY A 188 -6.29 -10.08 -7.07
C GLY A 188 -6.84 -9.14 -8.13
N THR A 189 -7.30 -7.94 -7.76
CA THR A 189 -7.77 -6.92 -8.70
C THR A 189 -6.71 -6.59 -9.75
N ASN A 190 -5.45 -6.49 -9.39
CA ASN A 190 -4.37 -6.35 -10.36
C ASN A 190 -4.02 -7.67 -11.06
N VAL A 191 -3.79 -8.74 -10.27
CA VAL A 191 -3.19 -9.98 -10.77
C VAL A 191 -4.10 -10.75 -11.73
N LEU A 192 -5.40 -10.73 -11.49
CA LEU A 192 -6.36 -11.48 -12.29
C LEU A 192 -6.84 -10.69 -13.53
N ASN A 193 -6.72 -9.36 -13.52
CA ASN A 193 -7.31 -8.52 -14.55
C ASN A 193 -6.30 -7.93 -15.54
N LEU A 194 -5.12 -7.50 -15.10
CA LEU A 194 -4.12 -6.95 -16.02
C LEU A 194 -3.70 -7.92 -17.14
N PRO A 195 -3.55 -9.25 -16.90
CA PRO A 195 -3.22 -10.17 -17.96
C PRO A 195 -4.26 -10.28 -19.08
N CYS A 196 -5.53 -9.94 -18.85
CA CYS A 196 -6.52 -9.94 -19.93
C CYS A 196 -6.41 -8.69 -20.84
N ILE A 197 -5.85 -7.60 -20.32
CA ILE A 197 -5.68 -6.35 -21.05
C ILE A 197 -4.30 -6.27 -21.72
N LEU A 198 -3.32 -6.95 -21.15
CA LEU A 198 -1.92 -6.98 -21.60
C LEU A 198 -1.57 -8.34 -22.19
N SER A 199 -0.80 -8.34 -23.27
CA SER A 199 -0.36 -9.58 -23.94
C SER A 199 1.07 -9.46 -24.44
N GLU A 200 1.59 -10.54 -25.00
CA GLU A 200 2.85 -10.51 -25.73
C GLU A 200 2.77 -9.51 -26.89
N GLY A 201 3.77 -8.62 -26.97
CA GLY A 201 3.79 -7.51 -27.94
C GLY A 201 3.35 -6.17 -27.35
N CYS A 202 2.74 -6.15 -26.15
CA CYS A 202 2.53 -4.90 -25.41
C CYS A 202 3.84 -4.43 -24.78
N LEU A 203 4.07 -3.12 -24.77
CA LEU A 203 5.15 -2.48 -24.04
C LEU A 203 4.58 -1.72 -22.85
N VAL A 204 5.13 -1.97 -21.66
CA VAL A 204 4.67 -1.37 -20.42
C VAL A 204 5.81 -0.60 -19.75
N PHE A 205 5.55 0.65 -19.38
CA PHE A 205 6.44 1.45 -18.55
C PHE A 205 5.96 1.36 -17.10
N SER A 206 6.80 0.80 -16.24
CA SER A 206 6.46 0.54 -14.82
C SER A 206 7.34 1.36 -13.90
N ASP A 207 6.75 2.04 -12.93
CA ASP A 207 7.52 2.70 -11.87
C ASP A 207 8.30 1.65 -11.04
N GLU A 208 9.53 1.97 -10.64
CA GLU A 208 10.39 1.05 -9.87
C GLU A 208 9.84 0.70 -8.49
N LYS A 209 8.92 1.50 -7.94
CA LYS A 209 8.27 1.28 -6.64
C LYS A 209 6.85 0.74 -6.73
N ASN A 210 6.43 0.30 -7.91
CA ASN A 210 5.11 -0.30 -8.09
C ASN A 210 4.87 -1.47 -7.13
N HIS A 211 3.62 -1.61 -6.72
CA HIS A 211 3.20 -2.67 -5.82
C HIS A 211 3.46 -4.07 -6.41
N ALA A 212 3.72 -5.04 -5.53
CA ALA A 212 4.03 -6.42 -5.93
C ALA A 212 2.93 -7.07 -6.80
N SER A 213 1.66 -6.70 -6.63
CA SER A 213 0.56 -7.18 -7.47
C SER A 213 0.71 -6.73 -8.92
N LEU A 214 1.12 -5.48 -9.16
CA LEU A 214 1.41 -4.98 -10.51
C LEU A 214 2.59 -5.70 -11.13
N ILE A 215 3.68 -5.87 -10.38
CA ILE A 215 4.87 -6.60 -10.85
C ILE A 215 4.52 -8.04 -11.24
N LEU A 216 3.72 -8.73 -10.42
CA LEU A 216 3.27 -10.09 -10.72
C LEU A 216 2.36 -10.14 -11.93
N SER A 217 1.41 -9.20 -12.04
CA SER A 217 0.51 -9.09 -13.21
C SER A 217 1.27 -8.92 -14.51
N LEU A 218 2.28 -8.04 -14.50
CA LEU A 218 3.13 -7.79 -15.67
C LEU A 218 3.95 -9.03 -16.08
N ARG A 219 4.39 -9.83 -15.12
CA ARG A 219 5.05 -11.12 -15.41
C ARG A 219 4.09 -12.12 -16.04
N LEU A 220 2.86 -12.19 -15.53
CA LEU A 220 1.84 -13.11 -16.03
C LEU A 220 1.35 -12.71 -17.43
N SER A 221 1.31 -11.43 -17.76
CA SER A 221 0.86 -10.91 -19.05
C SER A 221 1.82 -11.19 -20.21
N LYS A 222 3.08 -11.57 -19.92
CA LYS A 222 4.17 -11.72 -20.90
C LYS A 222 4.50 -10.44 -21.68
N ALA A 223 4.00 -9.28 -21.28
CA ALA A 223 4.32 -8.00 -21.87
C ALA A 223 5.80 -7.63 -21.67
N SER A 224 6.34 -6.82 -22.56
CA SER A 224 7.68 -6.25 -22.41
C SER A 224 7.64 -5.09 -21.41
N VAL A 225 8.41 -5.18 -20.32
CA VAL A 225 8.38 -4.19 -19.23
C VAL A 225 9.65 -3.37 -19.23
N THR A 226 9.50 -2.05 -19.23
CA THR A 226 10.58 -1.07 -19.04
C THR A 226 10.35 -0.34 -17.72
N VAL A 227 11.22 -0.57 -16.74
CA VAL A 227 11.12 0.08 -15.43
C VAL A 227 11.76 1.46 -15.48
N PHE A 228 11.08 2.50 -14.99
CA PHE A 228 11.62 3.85 -14.86
C PHE A 228 11.76 4.24 -13.38
N LYS A 229 12.66 5.21 -13.12
CA LYS A 229 12.94 5.69 -11.77
C LYS A 229 11.72 6.41 -11.18
N HIS A 230 11.42 6.13 -9.92
CA HIS A 230 10.27 6.71 -9.20
C HIS A 230 10.25 8.24 -9.29
N ASN A 231 9.08 8.79 -9.66
CA ASN A 231 8.85 10.23 -9.84
C ASN A 231 9.83 10.94 -10.80
N ASN A 232 10.54 10.21 -11.66
CA ASN A 232 11.47 10.78 -12.61
C ASN A 232 10.86 10.84 -14.01
N MET A 233 10.15 11.94 -14.30
CA MET A 233 9.49 12.15 -15.59
C MET A 233 10.51 12.25 -16.75
N LYS A 234 11.71 12.77 -16.52
CA LYS A 234 12.77 12.83 -17.53
C LYS A 234 13.26 11.42 -17.92
N ASP A 235 13.36 10.50 -16.93
CA ASP A 235 13.74 9.10 -17.22
C ASP A 235 12.61 8.39 -17.97
N LEU A 236 11.35 8.62 -17.59
CA LEU A 236 10.19 8.08 -18.30
C LEU A 236 10.14 8.58 -19.75
N GLU A 237 10.25 9.89 -19.97
CA GLU A 237 10.28 10.50 -21.31
C GLU A 237 11.41 9.93 -22.18
N ARG A 238 12.62 9.87 -21.62
CA ARG A 238 13.77 9.30 -22.33
C ARG A 238 13.52 7.85 -22.78
N LYS A 239 12.91 7.04 -21.91
CA LYS A 239 12.59 5.63 -22.20
C LYS A 239 11.48 5.50 -23.22
N LEU A 240 10.44 6.34 -23.14
CA LEU A 240 9.38 6.44 -24.13
C LEU A 240 9.95 6.78 -25.52
N ARG A 241 10.74 7.86 -25.64
CA ARG A 241 11.40 8.24 -26.89
C ARG A 241 12.27 7.12 -27.46
N THR A 242 13.03 6.45 -26.60
CA THR A 242 13.87 5.31 -27.00
C THR A 242 13.04 4.15 -27.55
N ALA A 243 11.91 3.85 -26.92
CA ALA A 243 11.02 2.78 -27.36
C ALA A 243 10.35 3.07 -28.69
N ILE A 244 9.98 4.33 -28.95
CA ILE A 244 9.42 4.76 -30.23
C ILE A 244 10.45 4.58 -31.35
N ILE A 245 11.70 5.03 -31.13
CA ILE A 245 12.76 4.99 -32.14
C ILE A 245 13.21 3.55 -32.40
N LYS A 246 13.40 2.73 -31.36
CA LYS A 246 13.92 1.37 -31.48
C LYS A 246 12.87 0.31 -31.85
N GLY A 247 11.58 0.64 -31.75
CA GLY A 247 10.52 -0.35 -31.88
C GLY A 247 10.49 -1.33 -30.70
N GLN A 248 9.80 -2.44 -30.87
CA GLN A 248 9.64 -3.46 -29.81
C GLN A 248 10.99 -4.12 -29.46
N PRO A 249 11.32 -4.29 -28.17
CA PRO A 249 12.63 -4.79 -27.71
C PRO A 249 13.06 -6.14 -28.29
N LYS A 250 12.11 -7.02 -28.62
CA LYS A 250 12.40 -8.38 -29.15
C LYS A 250 12.40 -8.47 -30.67
N THR A 251 11.67 -7.61 -31.36
CA THR A 251 11.40 -7.77 -32.80
C THR A 251 11.96 -6.65 -33.66
N GLY A 252 12.34 -5.51 -33.09
CA GLY A 252 12.76 -4.31 -33.83
C GLY A 252 11.70 -3.74 -34.79
N LYS A 253 10.51 -4.37 -34.86
CA LYS A 253 9.41 -3.93 -35.73
C LYS A 253 8.66 -2.79 -35.06
N PRO A 254 8.17 -1.81 -35.85
CA PRO A 254 7.19 -0.86 -35.33
C PRO A 254 6.01 -1.63 -34.72
N GLY A 255 5.50 -1.22 -33.58
CA GLY A 255 4.29 -1.80 -33.01
C GLY A 255 3.20 -1.84 -34.08
N LYS A 256 2.46 -2.94 -34.20
CA LYS A 256 1.31 -2.98 -35.09
C LYS A 256 0.37 -1.84 -34.70
N LYS A 257 -0.09 -1.03 -35.65
CA LYS A 257 -0.97 0.13 -35.41
C LYS A 257 -2.21 -0.18 -34.55
N ASN A 258 -2.59 -1.46 -34.45
CA ASN A 258 -3.74 -1.94 -33.66
C ASN A 258 -3.35 -2.65 -32.35
N SER A 259 -2.08 -2.67 -31.96
CA SER A 259 -1.60 -3.35 -30.74
C SER A 259 -0.46 -2.64 -30.02
N SER A 260 -0.08 -1.43 -30.44
CA SER A 260 0.94 -0.61 -29.75
C SER A 260 0.30 0.13 -28.57
N HIS A 261 -0.16 -0.62 -27.60
CA HIS A 261 -0.60 -0.08 -26.33
C HIS A 261 0.62 0.11 -25.43
N CYS A 262 1.22 1.30 -25.46
CA CYS A 262 2.14 1.70 -24.42
C CYS A 262 1.31 2.02 -23.18
N ARG A 263 1.45 1.23 -22.11
CA ARG A 263 0.72 1.43 -20.84
C ARG A 263 1.72 1.76 -19.77
N GLY A 264 1.54 2.91 -19.15
CA GLY A 264 2.32 3.32 -17.99
C GLY A 264 1.47 3.15 -16.73
N SER A 265 2.05 2.53 -15.70
CA SER A 265 1.49 2.57 -14.35
C SER A 265 2.22 3.67 -13.60
N VAL A 266 1.50 4.66 -13.15
CA VAL A 266 2.03 5.76 -12.35
C VAL A 266 1.35 5.76 -11.00
N GLN A 267 2.11 5.46 -9.96
CA GLN A 267 1.72 5.81 -8.60
C GLN A 267 2.23 7.22 -8.31
N HIS A 268 1.33 8.18 -8.13
CA HIS A 268 1.64 9.54 -7.68
C HIS A 268 2.60 10.35 -8.58
N GLY A 269 2.20 10.66 -9.82
CA GLY A 269 2.97 11.55 -10.68
C GLY A 269 2.09 12.40 -11.59
N ARG A 270 2.47 13.68 -11.79
CA ARG A 270 1.79 14.58 -12.72
C ARG A 270 2.27 14.26 -14.15
N PHE A 271 1.38 13.79 -15.00
CA PHE A 271 1.62 13.64 -16.43
C PHE A 271 1.30 14.95 -17.14
N ASP A 272 2.24 15.43 -17.94
CA ASP A 272 1.98 16.55 -18.83
C ASP A 272 1.11 16.04 -20.01
N SER A 273 -0.14 16.50 -20.07
CA SER A 273 -1.15 16.05 -21.03
C SER A 273 -0.75 16.27 -22.50
N ALA A 274 0.17 17.19 -22.75
CA ALA A 274 0.69 17.48 -24.09
C ALA A 274 1.52 16.31 -24.68
N PHE A 275 2.12 15.46 -23.82
CA PHE A 275 2.94 14.34 -24.28
C PHE A 275 2.11 13.09 -24.59
N ALA A 276 1.01 12.90 -23.85
CA ALA A 276 0.10 11.78 -24.07
C ALA A 276 -0.67 11.88 -25.40
N SER A 277 -0.85 13.09 -25.92
CA SER A 277 -1.56 13.33 -27.19
C SER A 277 -0.76 12.96 -28.45
N ILE A 278 0.55 12.77 -28.34
CA ILE A 278 1.44 12.44 -29.48
C ILE A 278 1.59 10.93 -29.65
N ILE A 279 1.33 10.16 -28.59
CA ILE A 279 1.46 8.71 -28.57
C ILE A 279 0.21 8.17 -27.85
N GLU A 280 -0.45 7.19 -28.44
CA GLU A 280 -1.53 6.46 -27.77
C GLU A 280 -0.96 5.68 -26.56
N VAL A 281 -0.87 6.35 -25.41
CA VAL A 281 -0.42 5.78 -24.14
C VAL A 281 -1.62 5.64 -23.22
N TYR A 282 -1.90 4.44 -22.77
CA TYR A 282 -2.93 4.19 -21.77
C TYR A 282 -2.37 4.35 -20.35
N LEU A 283 -3.08 5.10 -19.54
CA LEU A 283 -2.74 5.35 -18.15
C LEU A 283 -3.48 4.39 -17.22
N TYR A 284 -2.71 3.62 -16.45
CA TYR A 284 -3.21 2.80 -15.36
C TYR A 284 -2.71 3.38 -14.04
N VAL A 285 -3.63 3.84 -13.19
CA VAL A 285 -3.29 4.46 -11.89
C VAL A 285 -3.79 3.58 -10.75
N ASP A 286 -2.87 3.18 -9.88
CA ASP A 286 -3.17 2.42 -8.66
C ASP A 286 -3.40 3.41 -7.51
N GLU A 287 -4.66 3.58 -7.13
CA GLU A 287 -5.13 4.46 -6.07
C GLU A 287 -5.36 3.76 -4.73
N ALA A 288 -4.81 2.57 -4.53
CA ALA A 288 -5.06 1.76 -3.34
C ALA A 288 -4.75 2.47 -2.00
N HIS A 289 -3.91 3.50 -2.00
CA HIS A 289 -3.56 4.29 -0.82
C HIS A 289 -4.13 5.71 -0.83
N SER A 290 -4.80 6.12 -1.89
CA SER A 290 -5.31 7.48 -2.08
C SER A 290 -6.83 7.57 -1.98
N VAL A 291 -7.54 6.60 -2.55
CA VAL A 291 -9.02 6.58 -2.49
C VAL A 291 -9.51 6.52 -1.05
N GLY A 292 -10.45 7.40 -0.71
CA GLY A 292 -10.96 7.63 0.64
C GLY A 292 -10.06 8.53 1.50
N ALA A 293 -8.76 8.68 1.18
CA ALA A 293 -7.79 9.39 2.03
C ALA A 293 -7.31 10.73 1.46
N LEU A 294 -7.27 10.88 0.14
CA LEU A 294 -6.80 12.09 -0.55
C LEU A 294 -7.92 12.78 -1.32
N GLY A 295 -7.78 14.08 -1.47
CA GLY A 295 -8.78 14.94 -2.08
C GLY A 295 -9.80 15.48 -1.08
N PRO A 296 -10.47 16.60 -1.38
CA PRO A 296 -11.49 17.21 -0.51
C PRO A 296 -12.65 16.26 -0.20
N GLY A 297 -13.13 15.50 -1.20
CA GLY A 297 -14.19 14.49 -1.05
C GLY A 297 -13.68 13.06 -0.89
N GLY A 298 -12.36 12.86 -0.73
CA GLY A 298 -11.76 11.53 -0.61
C GLY A 298 -11.73 10.72 -1.91
N ARG A 299 -11.88 11.36 -3.07
CA ARG A 299 -11.96 10.69 -4.38
C ARG A 299 -10.60 10.31 -4.97
N GLY A 300 -9.52 10.49 -4.21
CA GLY A 300 -8.19 10.05 -4.59
C GLY A 300 -7.33 11.12 -5.27
N VAL A 301 -6.33 10.66 -6.06
CA VAL A 301 -5.31 11.55 -6.64
C VAL A 301 -5.88 12.47 -7.73
N THR A 302 -6.88 12.03 -8.47
CA THR A 302 -7.50 12.85 -9.52
C THR A 302 -8.13 14.10 -8.92
N GLU A 303 -8.92 13.94 -7.87
CA GLU A 303 -9.50 15.06 -7.13
C GLU A 303 -8.43 15.91 -6.43
N TYR A 304 -7.42 15.27 -5.82
CA TYR A 304 -6.34 15.96 -5.11
C TYR A 304 -5.53 16.90 -6.03
N PHE A 305 -5.32 16.51 -7.27
CA PHE A 305 -4.60 17.32 -8.26
C PHE A 305 -5.50 18.11 -9.22
N GLY A 306 -6.81 18.05 -9.06
CA GLY A 306 -7.78 18.71 -9.95
C GLY A 306 -7.75 18.17 -11.38
N ILE A 307 -7.46 16.88 -11.55
CA ILE A 307 -7.43 16.20 -12.85
C ILE A 307 -8.79 15.56 -13.09
N ASP A 308 -9.33 15.75 -14.28
CA ASP A 308 -10.55 15.04 -14.71
C ASP A 308 -10.28 13.52 -14.71
N PRO A 309 -11.01 12.72 -13.89
CA PRO A 309 -10.82 11.28 -13.81
C PRO A 309 -10.99 10.56 -15.14
N LYS A 310 -11.80 11.10 -16.07
CA LYS A 310 -12.00 10.56 -17.42
C LYS A 310 -10.75 10.62 -18.31
N LYS A 311 -9.72 11.37 -17.92
CA LYS A 311 -8.41 11.37 -18.59
C LYS A 311 -7.53 10.18 -18.21
N ILE A 312 -7.95 9.39 -17.23
CA ILE A 312 -7.27 8.17 -16.82
C ILE A 312 -8.04 6.99 -17.41
N ASP A 313 -7.35 6.15 -18.17
CA ASP A 313 -7.99 5.02 -18.85
C ASP A 313 -8.49 3.96 -17.86
N ILE A 314 -7.68 3.68 -16.83
CA ILE A 314 -8.06 2.74 -15.76
C ILE A 314 -7.58 3.27 -14.40
N LEU A 315 -8.54 3.50 -13.52
CA LEU A 315 -8.33 3.70 -12.09
C LEU A 315 -8.48 2.35 -11.37
N MET A 316 -7.47 1.97 -10.63
CA MET A 316 -7.53 0.81 -9.72
C MET A 316 -7.54 1.30 -8.28
N GLY A 317 -8.42 0.77 -7.46
CA GLY A 317 -8.42 1.02 -6.03
C GLY A 317 -8.74 -0.20 -5.20
N THR A 318 -8.66 -0.04 -3.90
CA THR A 318 -8.97 -1.11 -2.95
C THR A 318 -9.94 -0.64 -1.87
N PHE A 319 -10.82 -1.53 -1.47
CA PHE A 319 -11.75 -1.31 -0.35
C PHE A 319 -11.16 -1.74 1.00
N THR A 320 -9.93 -2.27 1.00
CA THR A 320 -9.29 -2.86 2.19
C THR A 320 -8.72 -1.83 3.17
N LYS A 321 -8.74 -0.55 2.85
CA LYS A 321 -8.10 0.51 3.64
C LYS A 321 -9.12 1.52 4.15
N SER A 322 -9.40 2.59 3.39
CA SER A 322 -10.32 3.66 3.82
C SER A 322 -11.76 3.17 4.08
N PHE A 323 -12.21 2.13 3.39
CA PHE A 323 -13.57 1.60 3.53
C PHE A 323 -13.68 0.45 4.54
N ASN A 324 -12.58 0.07 5.17
CA ASN A 324 -12.51 -1.03 6.16
C ASN A 324 -13.22 -2.31 5.75
N SER A 325 -12.97 -2.78 4.53
CA SER A 325 -13.64 -3.96 4.00
C SER A 325 -12.64 -4.86 3.27
N ALA A 326 -13.07 -5.60 2.26
CA ALA A 326 -12.21 -6.44 1.44
C ALA A 326 -12.45 -6.14 -0.05
N GLY A 327 -11.49 -6.55 -0.91
CA GLY A 327 -11.63 -6.40 -2.35
C GLY A 327 -11.05 -5.12 -2.91
N GLY A 328 -11.37 -4.87 -4.16
CA GLY A 328 -10.95 -3.70 -4.92
C GLY A 328 -11.80 -3.55 -6.19
N TYR A 329 -11.48 -2.52 -6.97
CA TYR A 329 -12.20 -2.19 -8.19
C TYR A 329 -11.24 -1.82 -9.31
N LEU A 330 -11.73 -1.93 -10.55
CA LEU A 330 -11.23 -1.23 -11.72
C LEU A 330 -12.34 -0.32 -12.24
N ALA A 331 -12.00 0.92 -12.60
CA ALA A 331 -12.95 1.92 -13.03
C ALA A 331 -12.39 2.73 -14.21
N GLY A 332 -13.25 3.16 -15.13
CA GLY A 332 -12.87 3.88 -16.34
C GLY A 332 -14.02 4.04 -17.31
N SER A 333 -13.72 4.04 -18.62
CA SER A 333 -14.76 4.08 -19.65
C SER A 333 -15.57 2.79 -19.67
N GLN A 334 -16.83 2.90 -20.07
CA GLN A 334 -17.74 1.75 -20.22
C GLN A 334 -17.14 0.63 -21.09
N GLU A 335 -16.50 1.00 -22.20
CA GLU A 335 -15.91 0.03 -23.15
C GLU A 335 -14.79 -0.80 -22.50
N VAL A 336 -13.90 -0.16 -21.74
CA VAL A 336 -12.80 -0.82 -21.08
C VAL A 336 -13.31 -1.75 -19.97
N ILE A 337 -14.27 -1.29 -19.18
CA ILE A 337 -14.86 -2.08 -18.10
C ILE A 337 -15.65 -3.28 -18.65
N ASP A 338 -16.40 -3.10 -19.71
CA ASP A 338 -17.11 -4.20 -20.40
C ASP A 338 -16.16 -5.23 -21.00
N TYR A 339 -15.01 -4.78 -21.53
CA TYR A 339 -13.98 -5.69 -21.99
C TYR A 339 -13.40 -6.52 -20.84
N ILE A 340 -13.08 -5.89 -19.70
CA ILE A 340 -12.59 -6.57 -18.50
C ILE A 340 -13.64 -7.56 -17.98
N ARG A 341 -14.91 -7.16 -17.90
CA ARG A 341 -16.02 -7.99 -17.43
C ARG A 341 -16.15 -9.30 -18.22
N ARG A 342 -15.90 -9.26 -19.54
CA ARG A 342 -15.99 -10.42 -20.44
C ARG A 342 -14.73 -11.27 -20.52
N ASN A 343 -13.56 -10.76 -20.17
CA ASN A 343 -12.28 -11.44 -20.44
C ASN A 343 -11.41 -11.69 -19.20
N SER A 344 -11.83 -11.18 -18.04
CA SER A 344 -11.01 -11.26 -16.83
C SER A 344 -11.04 -12.64 -16.18
N HIS A 345 -9.88 -13.12 -15.74
CA HIS A 345 -9.81 -14.28 -14.86
C HIS A 345 -10.51 -14.04 -13.52
N GLY A 346 -10.61 -12.79 -13.08
CA GLY A 346 -11.33 -12.42 -11.85
C GLY A 346 -12.82 -12.66 -11.92
N THR A 347 -13.44 -12.49 -13.09
CA THR A 347 -14.87 -12.74 -13.28
C THR A 347 -15.19 -14.22 -13.45
N TYR A 348 -14.31 -15.01 -14.07
CA TYR A 348 -14.55 -16.41 -14.36
C TYR A 348 -14.13 -17.36 -13.24
N TYR A 349 -13.00 -17.10 -12.57
CA TYR A 349 -12.35 -18.08 -11.69
C TYR A 349 -12.27 -17.66 -10.23
N ALA A 350 -12.55 -16.39 -9.91
CA ALA A 350 -12.61 -15.96 -8.53
C ALA A 350 -14.05 -16.04 -7.98
N PRO A 351 -14.21 -16.33 -6.68
CA PRO A 351 -15.51 -16.21 -6.05
C PRO A 351 -15.99 -14.76 -6.07
N SER A 352 -17.29 -14.59 -6.17
CA SER A 352 -17.93 -13.28 -6.07
C SER A 352 -17.66 -12.61 -4.74
N MET A 353 -17.73 -11.28 -4.73
CA MET A 353 -17.62 -10.53 -3.48
C MET A 353 -18.80 -10.88 -2.55
N SER A 354 -18.48 -11.09 -1.29
CA SER A 354 -19.46 -11.46 -0.26
C SER A 354 -20.49 -10.33 -0.04
N PRO A 355 -21.80 -10.64 0.08
CA PRO A 355 -22.85 -9.65 0.32
C PRO A 355 -22.58 -8.70 1.50
N PRO A 356 -22.20 -9.18 2.72
CA PRO A 356 -21.87 -8.30 3.83
C PRO A 356 -20.67 -7.38 3.53
N ILE A 357 -19.69 -7.84 2.77
CA ILE A 357 -18.55 -7.03 2.33
C ILE A 357 -19.01 -5.88 1.42
N MET A 358 -19.87 -6.18 0.44
CA MET A 358 -20.42 -5.16 -0.45
C MET A 358 -21.25 -4.13 0.33
N ARG A 359 -22.06 -4.55 1.28
CA ARG A 359 -22.86 -3.64 2.10
C ARG A 359 -21.98 -2.72 2.95
N GLN A 360 -20.95 -3.25 3.58
CA GLN A 360 -19.97 -2.45 4.34
C GLN A 360 -19.36 -1.35 3.43
N ILE A 361 -18.95 -1.70 2.22
CA ILE A 361 -18.34 -0.74 1.29
C ILE A 361 -19.38 0.32 0.86
N SER A 362 -20.58 -0.11 0.47
CA SER A 362 -21.62 0.81 0.01
C SER A 362 -21.99 1.81 1.10
N THR A 363 -22.21 1.35 2.31
CA THR A 363 -22.60 2.23 3.43
C THR A 363 -21.48 3.21 3.79
N THR A 364 -20.23 2.74 3.89
CA THR A 364 -19.10 3.64 4.17
C THR A 364 -18.86 4.64 3.04
N MET A 365 -19.05 4.24 1.78
CA MET A 365 -18.92 5.14 0.63
C MET A 365 -20.01 6.22 0.63
N GLN A 366 -21.25 5.85 0.95
CA GLN A 366 -22.37 6.78 1.10
C GLN A 366 -22.12 7.80 2.24
N ILE A 367 -21.59 7.36 3.38
CA ILE A 367 -21.17 8.25 4.48
C ILE A 367 -20.08 9.22 4.00
N ILE A 368 -19.06 8.74 3.28
CA ILE A 368 -18.00 9.60 2.75
C ILE A 368 -18.57 10.65 1.78
N MET A 369 -19.59 10.29 1.00
CA MET A 369 -20.27 11.20 0.07
C MET A 369 -21.31 12.14 0.74
N GLY A 370 -21.64 11.91 2.03
CA GLY A 370 -22.72 12.64 2.73
C GLY A 370 -24.11 12.25 2.28
N GLU A 371 -24.28 11.10 1.62
CA GLU A 371 -25.58 10.61 1.13
C GLU A 371 -26.45 10.02 2.24
N ASP A 372 -25.86 9.79 3.41
CA ASP A 372 -26.56 9.43 4.65
C ASP A 372 -27.20 10.64 5.35
N GLY A 373 -27.03 11.84 4.80
CA GLY A 373 -27.53 13.10 5.35
C GLY A 373 -26.67 13.67 6.48
N THR A 374 -25.49 13.09 6.76
CA THR A 374 -24.54 13.58 7.77
C THR A 374 -23.32 14.23 7.13
N ASP A 375 -22.54 14.95 7.94
CA ASP A 375 -21.23 15.48 7.57
C ASP A 375 -20.05 14.58 8.04
N GLU A 376 -20.37 13.38 8.53
CA GLU A 376 -19.42 12.46 9.14
C GLU A 376 -18.24 12.13 8.21
N GLY A 377 -18.52 11.84 6.94
CA GLY A 377 -17.48 11.56 5.96
C GLY A 377 -16.48 12.71 5.81
N GLN A 378 -17.00 13.94 5.68
CA GLN A 378 -16.17 15.14 5.55
C GLN A 378 -15.37 15.43 6.82
N ARG A 379 -15.98 15.24 8.00
CA ARG A 379 -15.29 15.38 9.29
C ARG A 379 -14.13 14.39 9.41
N ARG A 380 -14.33 13.12 9.03
CA ARG A 380 -13.28 12.09 9.05
C ARG A 380 -12.13 12.41 8.08
N ILE A 381 -12.42 12.91 6.87
CA ILE A 381 -11.39 13.33 5.91
C ILE A 381 -10.56 14.51 6.45
N CYS A 382 -11.21 15.52 6.99
CA CYS A 382 -10.54 16.67 7.59
C CYS A 382 -9.69 16.26 8.80
N GLN A 383 -10.24 15.41 9.67
CA GLN A 383 -9.55 14.89 10.85
C GLN A 383 -8.33 14.05 10.46
N LEU A 384 -8.46 13.17 9.46
CA LEU A 384 -7.33 12.40 8.94
C LEU A 384 -6.20 13.32 8.47
N ARG A 385 -6.52 14.34 7.70
CA ARG A 385 -5.55 15.31 7.16
C ARG A 385 -4.84 16.06 8.27
N LYS A 386 -5.59 16.50 9.31
CA LYS A 386 -5.06 17.16 10.49
C LYS A 386 -4.08 16.27 11.24
N ASN A 387 -4.49 15.03 11.53
CA ASN A 387 -3.67 14.04 12.22
C ASN A 387 -2.36 13.74 11.46
N ILE A 388 -2.44 13.56 10.14
CA ILE A 388 -1.27 13.29 9.29
C ILE A 388 -0.27 14.43 9.38
N ARG A 389 -0.72 15.66 9.14
CA ARG A 389 0.15 16.83 9.13
C ARG A 389 0.79 17.07 10.48
N TYR A 390 0.02 16.98 11.56
CA TYR A 390 0.54 17.08 12.92
C TYR A 390 1.65 16.06 13.19
N PHE A 391 1.38 14.79 12.94
CA PHE A 391 2.32 13.71 13.17
C PHE A 391 3.61 13.90 12.35
N ARG A 392 3.50 14.24 11.06
CA ARG A 392 4.65 14.48 10.20
C ARG A 392 5.48 15.68 10.63
N GLN A 393 4.86 16.81 10.99
CA GLN A 393 5.56 18.00 11.47
C GLN A 393 6.36 17.71 12.74
N LYS A 394 5.76 16.99 13.70
CA LYS A 394 6.45 16.57 14.92
C LYS A 394 7.63 15.65 14.63
N LEU A 395 7.49 14.71 13.71
CA LEU A 395 8.60 13.84 13.31
C LEU A 395 9.75 14.60 12.63
N HIS A 396 9.43 15.58 11.78
CA HIS A 396 10.44 16.47 11.21
C HIS A 396 11.15 17.28 12.30
N GLN A 397 10.41 17.75 13.30
CA GLN A 397 10.98 18.49 14.44
C GLN A 397 11.94 17.63 15.26
N ILE A 398 11.64 16.34 15.46
CA ILE A 398 12.54 15.37 16.12
C ILE A 398 13.83 15.18 15.31
N GLY A 399 13.76 15.30 13.98
CA GLY A 399 14.90 15.15 13.06
C GLY A 399 15.11 13.72 12.56
N VAL A 400 14.06 12.90 12.56
CA VAL A 400 14.07 11.59 11.90
C VAL A 400 13.75 11.73 10.41
N ILE A 401 14.24 10.80 9.60
CA ILE A 401 13.89 10.77 8.17
C ILE A 401 12.56 10.04 7.98
N ILE A 402 11.59 10.72 7.41
CA ILE A 402 10.32 10.13 6.97
C ILE A 402 10.14 10.34 5.47
N PHE A 403 9.43 9.40 4.81
CA PHE A 403 9.14 9.47 3.39
C PHE A 403 7.67 9.79 3.10
N GLY A 404 7.44 10.23 1.88
CA GLY A 404 6.11 10.50 1.32
C GLY A 404 5.68 11.96 1.41
N ASN A 405 4.51 12.22 0.82
CA ASN A 405 3.87 13.54 0.79
C ASN A 405 3.26 13.88 2.15
N ASP A 406 3.14 15.17 2.46
CA ASP A 406 2.61 15.70 3.73
C ASP A 406 1.16 15.29 4.02
N ASN A 407 0.40 14.92 3.00
CA ASN A 407 -0.98 14.45 3.13
C ASN A 407 -1.11 12.91 3.05
N SER A 408 0.00 12.17 2.94
CA SER A 408 -0.05 10.71 2.92
C SER A 408 -0.32 10.12 4.31
N PRO A 409 -1.35 9.28 4.48
CA PRO A 409 -1.65 8.64 5.76
C PRO A 409 -0.62 7.59 6.18
N VAL A 410 0.19 7.12 5.24
CA VAL A 410 1.31 6.22 5.52
C VAL A 410 2.58 7.02 5.75
N VAL A 411 3.18 6.86 6.92
CA VAL A 411 4.40 7.56 7.33
C VAL A 411 5.53 6.56 7.55
N PRO A 412 6.36 6.30 6.53
CA PRO A 412 7.54 5.45 6.68
C PRO A 412 8.65 6.22 7.40
N LEU A 413 9.06 5.76 8.58
CA LEU A 413 10.20 6.29 9.34
C LEU A 413 11.41 5.39 9.14
N MET A 414 12.52 5.97 8.69
CA MET A 414 13.71 5.24 8.32
C MET A 414 14.56 4.85 9.54
N VAL A 415 14.80 3.55 9.69
CA VAL A 415 15.64 2.96 10.74
C VAL A 415 16.95 2.41 10.16
N TYR A 416 16.91 2.03 8.88
CA TYR A 416 17.98 1.44 8.08
C TYR A 416 18.44 0.08 8.59
N LEU A 417 19.09 0.00 9.77
CA LEU A 417 19.68 -1.22 10.29
C LEU A 417 18.60 -2.18 10.85
N PHE A 418 18.56 -3.39 10.34
CA PHE A 418 17.56 -4.39 10.67
C PHE A 418 17.54 -4.81 12.16
N SER A 419 18.73 -4.85 12.80
CA SER A 419 18.84 -5.13 14.24
C SER A 419 18.19 -4.04 15.09
N LYS A 420 18.35 -2.77 14.73
CA LYS A 420 17.67 -1.65 15.40
C LYS A 420 16.16 -1.75 15.22
N LEU A 421 15.70 -2.13 13.99
CA LEU A 421 14.28 -2.27 13.69
C LEU A 421 13.61 -3.27 14.62
N HIS A 422 14.26 -4.41 14.89
CA HIS A 422 13.74 -5.42 15.82
C HIS A 422 13.56 -4.87 17.24
N VAL A 423 14.63 -4.25 17.78
CA VAL A 423 14.58 -3.70 19.14
C VAL A 423 13.48 -2.66 19.26
N VAL A 424 13.42 -1.72 18.33
CA VAL A 424 12.43 -0.64 18.33
C VAL A 424 11.00 -1.19 18.25
N LEU A 425 10.74 -2.20 17.40
CA LEU A 425 9.42 -2.83 17.29
C LEU A 425 8.98 -3.55 18.58
N LYS A 426 9.94 -4.16 19.28
CA LYS A 426 9.69 -4.82 20.54
C LYS A 426 9.34 -3.79 21.63
N GLU A 427 10.13 -2.75 21.75
CA GLU A 427 9.93 -1.64 22.68
C GLU A 427 8.59 -0.92 22.45
N PHE A 428 8.20 -0.68 21.18
CA PHE A 428 6.87 -0.12 20.88
C PHE A 428 5.74 -0.98 21.43
N LYS A 429 5.82 -2.31 21.25
CA LYS A 429 4.81 -3.23 21.77
C LYS A 429 4.79 -3.23 23.29
N GLU A 430 5.94 -3.21 23.96
CA GLU A 430 6.06 -3.16 25.42
C GLU A 430 5.47 -1.88 26.03
N ARG A 431 5.42 -0.81 25.23
CA ARG A 431 4.77 0.47 25.57
C ARG A 431 3.36 0.60 25.02
N ASN A 432 2.73 -0.51 24.67
CA ASN A 432 1.34 -0.56 24.17
C ASN A 432 1.09 0.25 22.89
N VAL A 433 2.05 0.25 21.96
CA VAL A 433 1.90 0.83 20.62
C VAL A 433 2.18 -0.24 19.55
N ALA A 434 1.19 -0.51 18.71
CA ALA A 434 1.29 -1.47 17.62
C ALA A 434 1.75 -0.77 16.33
N VAL A 435 2.97 -1.08 15.87
CA VAL A 435 3.60 -0.53 14.67
C VAL A 435 4.09 -1.67 13.78
N VAL A 436 4.14 -1.44 12.48
CA VAL A 436 4.63 -2.42 11.50
C VAL A 436 6.06 -2.08 11.06
N GLY A 437 6.97 -3.04 11.18
CA GLY A 437 8.28 -2.97 10.57
C GLY A 437 8.27 -3.47 9.13
N VAL A 438 9.00 -2.81 8.26
CA VAL A 438 9.18 -3.20 6.85
C VAL A 438 10.67 -3.37 6.58
N GLY A 439 11.03 -4.55 6.13
CA GLY A 439 12.38 -4.91 5.73
C GLY A 439 12.37 -5.80 4.49
N PHE A 440 13.52 -6.41 4.17
CA PHE A 440 13.61 -7.37 3.06
C PHE A 440 12.62 -8.54 3.26
N PRO A 441 11.96 -9.05 2.21
CA PRO A 441 12.08 -8.68 0.79
C PRO A 441 11.19 -7.50 0.35
N ALA A 442 10.34 -6.96 1.22
CA ALA A 442 9.42 -5.86 0.88
C ALA A 442 10.12 -4.50 0.72
N ALA A 443 11.35 -4.38 1.22
CA ALA A 443 12.24 -3.23 1.02
C ALA A 443 13.67 -3.72 0.77
N PRO A 444 14.54 -2.89 0.15
CA PRO A 444 15.96 -3.21 0.05
C PRO A 444 16.59 -3.46 1.44
N LEU A 445 17.62 -4.31 1.50
CA LEU A 445 18.27 -4.72 2.75
C LEU A 445 18.70 -3.55 3.64
N TYR A 446 19.13 -2.44 3.04
CA TYR A 446 19.60 -1.25 3.73
C TYR A 446 18.50 -0.20 3.97
N MET A 447 17.24 -0.51 3.72
CA MET A 447 16.11 0.42 3.85
C MET A 447 15.05 -0.08 4.84
N GLY A 448 15.50 -0.70 5.94
CA GLY A 448 14.62 -1.06 7.05
C GLY A 448 13.91 0.18 7.62
N ARG A 449 12.59 0.09 7.82
CA ARG A 449 11.76 1.21 8.24
C ARG A 449 10.60 0.76 9.12
N LEU A 450 10.15 1.65 9.97
CA LEU A 450 8.83 1.58 10.60
C LEU A 450 7.79 2.16 9.66
N ARG A 451 6.63 1.58 9.63
CA ARG A 451 5.47 2.10 8.88
C ARG A 451 4.37 2.45 9.85
N PHE A 452 4.11 3.73 10.01
CA PHE A 452 2.98 4.24 10.75
C PHE A 452 1.82 4.49 9.80
N CYS A 453 0.62 4.07 10.19
CA CYS A 453 -0.61 4.32 9.47
C CYS A 453 -1.47 5.24 10.34
N ILE A 454 -1.68 6.46 9.91
CA ILE A 454 -2.48 7.44 10.63
C ILE A 454 -3.95 7.28 10.27
N SER A 455 -4.82 7.37 11.26
CA SER A 455 -6.27 7.26 11.13
C SER A 455 -6.96 8.54 11.57
N ALA A 456 -8.11 8.81 10.99
CA ALA A 456 -9.03 9.87 11.45
C ALA A 456 -9.48 9.66 12.91
N GLY A 457 -9.61 8.40 13.32
CA GLY A 457 -10.03 8.06 14.67
C GLY A 457 -8.97 8.27 15.75
N HIS A 458 -7.68 8.48 15.41
CA HIS A 458 -6.66 8.74 16.42
C HIS A 458 -6.90 10.06 17.13
N THR A 459 -6.81 10.05 18.46
CA THR A 459 -6.81 11.29 19.26
C THR A 459 -5.44 11.93 19.29
N LYS A 460 -5.39 13.22 19.67
CA LYS A 460 -4.14 13.94 19.86
C LYS A 460 -3.24 13.24 20.88
N GLU A 461 -3.80 12.80 21.99
CA GLU A 461 -3.10 12.13 23.10
C GLU A 461 -2.45 10.81 22.64
N GLN A 462 -3.15 10.04 21.80
CA GLN A 462 -2.60 8.81 21.23
C GLN A 462 -1.43 9.10 20.28
N LEU A 463 -1.55 10.15 19.46
CA LEU A 463 -0.46 10.59 18.59
C LEU A 463 0.72 11.12 19.39
N ASP A 464 0.49 11.93 20.43
CA ASP A 464 1.53 12.47 21.31
C ASP A 464 2.27 11.35 22.05
N THR A 465 1.56 10.32 22.50
CA THR A 465 2.18 9.12 23.12
C THR A 465 3.15 8.47 22.15
N ALA A 466 2.74 8.23 20.91
CA ALA A 466 3.60 7.64 19.89
C ALA A 466 4.79 8.54 19.53
N ILE A 467 4.56 9.85 19.40
CA ILE A 467 5.59 10.86 19.10
C ILE A 467 6.63 10.91 20.25
N GLY A 468 6.19 10.87 21.51
CA GLY A 468 7.08 10.84 22.66
C GLY A 468 8.00 9.62 22.66
N ILE A 469 7.46 8.44 22.38
CA ILE A 469 8.23 7.20 22.25
C ILE A 469 9.23 7.31 21.09
N ILE A 470 8.82 7.86 19.95
CA ILE A 470 9.71 8.05 18.79
C ILE A 470 10.85 9.02 19.14
N ALA A 471 10.57 10.11 19.86
CA ALA A 471 11.60 11.07 20.27
C ALA A 471 12.66 10.42 21.16
N GLU A 472 12.22 9.66 22.15
CA GLU A 472 13.09 8.90 23.05
C GLU A 472 13.96 7.88 22.29
N PHE A 473 13.35 7.10 21.38
CA PHE A 473 14.10 6.14 20.56
C PHE A 473 15.04 6.80 19.57
N ALA A 474 14.67 7.99 19.07
CA ALA A 474 15.51 8.74 18.17
C ALA A 474 16.82 9.18 18.86
N ASP A 475 16.77 9.44 20.16
CA ASP A 475 17.98 9.71 20.98
C ASP A 475 18.70 8.42 21.35
N GLN A 476 18.01 7.45 21.92
CA GLN A 476 18.59 6.21 22.43
C GLN A 476 19.26 5.38 21.32
N PHE A 477 18.63 5.26 20.17
CA PHE A 477 19.12 4.44 19.06
C PHE A 477 19.79 5.25 17.94
N GLY A 478 19.92 6.57 18.09
CA GLY A 478 20.55 7.43 17.10
C GLY A 478 19.80 7.40 15.75
N LEU A 479 18.49 7.71 15.74
CA LEU A 479 17.68 7.71 14.51
C LEU A 479 17.49 9.12 13.91
N LYS A 480 18.12 10.14 14.47
CA LYS A 480 18.07 11.53 13.98
C LYS A 480 18.99 11.71 12.76
N TYR A 481 18.64 11.06 11.66
CA TYR A 481 19.45 11.06 10.44
C TYR A 481 19.21 12.26 9.53
N SER A 482 18.13 13.05 9.73
CA SER A 482 17.79 14.18 8.87
C SER A 482 18.79 15.30 8.99
N LYS A 483 19.19 15.85 7.83
CA LYS A 483 20.06 17.02 7.70
C LYS A 483 19.28 18.31 7.45
N LYS A 484 17.94 18.20 7.32
CA LYS A 484 17.07 19.35 7.10
C LYS A 484 17.04 20.23 8.35
N PRO A 485 16.90 21.56 8.19
CA PRO A 485 16.65 22.47 9.30
C PRO A 485 15.43 22.03 10.10
N ARG A 486 15.54 22.06 11.42
CA ARG A 486 14.43 21.72 12.32
C ARG A 486 13.64 22.97 12.66
N PHE A 487 12.32 22.83 12.73
CA PHE A 487 11.49 23.91 13.25
C PHE A 487 11.66 23.97 14.78
N GLU A 488 12.07 25.13 15.31
CA GLU A 488 12.32 25.33 16.74
C GLU A 488 11.11 25.81 17.54
N GLY A 489 10.03 26.20 16.85
CA GLY A 489 8.80 26.64 17.49
C GLY A 489 7.93 25.52 18.04
N GLU A 490 6.97 25.86 18.91
CA GLU A 490 5.94 24.92 19.36
C GLU A 490 4.98 24.61 18.22
N ILE A 491 4.74 23.33 17.92
CA ILE A 491 3.72 22.86 16.98
C ILE A 491 2.47 22.49 17.78
N LYS A 492 1.46 23.37 17.70
CA LYS A 492 0.16 23.13 18.35
C LYS A 492 -0.77 22.39 17.39
N TYR A 493 -1.48 21.41 17.92
CA TYR A 493 -2.41 20.61 17.13
C TYR A 493 -3.54 21.46 16.52
N GLU A 494 -4.00 22.48 17.25
CA GLU A 494 -5.07 23.39 16.85
C GLU A 494 -4.68 24.25 15.64
N ASP A 495 -3.41 24.59 15.53
CA ASP A 495 -2.88 25.48 14.49
C ASP A 495 -2.54 24.73 13.17
N VAL A 496 -2.70 23.41 13.14
CA VAL A 496 -2.42 22.61 11.94
C VAL A 496 -3.49 22.90 10.88
N LYS A 497 -3.07 23.58 9.81
CA LYS A 497 -3.93 23.87 8.65
C LYS A 497 -4.37 22.56 7.97
N VAL A 498 -5.61 22.49 7.57
CA VAL A 498 -6.24 21.32 6.90
C VAL A 498 -6.46 21.59 5.42
#